data_69bc628d1c9c0e059be66f0ae9849391
#
_entry.id   69bc628d1c9c0e059be66f0ae9849391
#
_cell.length_a   1.000
_cell.length_b   1.000
_cell.length_c   1.000
_cell.angle_alpha   90.00
_cell.angle_beta   90.00
_cell.angle_gamma   90.00
#
_symmetry.space_group_name_H-M   'P 1'
#
loop_
_entity.id
_entity.type
_entity.pdbx_description
1 polymer ?
#
loop_
_entity_poly.entity_id
_entity_poly.type
_entity_poly.pdbx_seq_one_letter_code
_entity_poly.pdbx_strand_id
1 'polypeptide(L)'
;MKNQLNEITSKLVFAIALGCLSQTVKAEPFHWNAFDLKVSPKNVGPLLALLDETFAAPDKPFKVTLSETIFSDNDVTHGLTVSSADVDAISALMSDEFKDGREQFMANLYQLAEVKSKYTGVRTFTTNIPEKGSDAKKAGSYFGHWEIEIKAADAPQFIESFKNVVSATKDLRTNHILGMGMFQFGKGKSTHYILHSFNSYSDLKKGLEAYSQKEAMAVHFKTIKEIATPVGSQVFKIIKQW
;
A
#
# COMPACT_ATOMS: atom_id res chain seq x y z
N MET A 1 -18.82 23.99 -20.52
CA MET A 1 -18.00 23.23 -21.46
C MET A 1 -16.60 22.89 -20.95
N LYS A 2 -15.82 23.80 -20.35
CA LYS A 2 -14.47 23.47 -19.83
C LYS A 2 -14.46 22.39 -18.74
N ASN A 3 -15.45 22.34 -17.85
CA ASN A 3 -15.50 21.34 -16.77
C ASN A 3 -15.81 19.90 -17.25
N GLN A 4 -16.62 19.76 -18.32
CA GLN A 4 -16.90 18.44 -18.89
C GLN A 4 -15.69 17.86 -19.65
N LEU A 5 -14.89 18.71 -20.28
CA LEU A 5 -13.68 18.27 -20.97
C LEU A 5 -12.63 17.72 -19.97
N ASN A 6 -12.49 18.36 -18.81
CA ASN A 6 -11.54 17.90 -17.76
C ASN A 6 -11.97 16.57 -17.15
N GLU A 7 -13.28 16.34 -17.00
CA GLU A 7 -13.80 15.07 -16.45
C GLU A 7 -13.64 13.89 -17.44
N ILE A 8 -13.83 14.15 -18.72
CA ILE A 8 -13.62 13.15 -19.78
C ILE A 8 -12.11 12.83 -19.92
N THR A 9 -11.25 13.83 -19.84
CA THR A 9 -9.81 13.66 -19.92
C THR A 9 -9.26 12.88 -18.72
N SER A 10 -9.80 13.13 -17.50
CA SER A 10 -9.45 12.40 -16.30
C SER A 10 -9.88 10.92 -16.38
N LYS A 11 -11.08 10.63 -16.84
CA LYS A 11 -11.59 9.25 -17.04
C LYS A 11 -10.85 8.50 -18.14
N LEU A 12 -10.43 9.19 -19.19
CA LEU A 12 -9.69 8.59 -20.31
C LEU A 12 -8.24 8.27 -19.90
N VAL A 13 -7.60 9.13 -19.14
CA VAL A 13 -6.24 8.90 -18.60
C VAL A 13 -6.25 7.74 -17.60
N PHE A 14 -7.30 7.61 -16.80
CA PHE A 14 -7.48 6.48 -15.88
C PHE A 14 -7.66 5.14 -16.63
N ALA A 15 -8.41 5.13 -17.72
CA ALA A 15 -8.61 3.95 -18.57
C ALA A 15 -7.34 3.56 -19.36
N ILE A 16 -6.54 4.53 -19.81
CA ILE A 16 -5.28 4.27 -20.53
C ILE A 16 -4.20 3.74 -19.58
N ALA A 17 -4.13 4.25 -18.34
CA ALA A 17 -3.19 3.74 -17.33
C ALA A 17 -3.48 2.27 -16.96
N LEU A 18 -4.75 1.86 -16.95
CA LEU A 18 -5.16 0.47 -16.74
C LEU A 18 -4.92 -0.41 -17.98
N GLY A 19 -5.10 0.14 -19.18
CA GLY A 19 -4.96 -0.61 -20.44
C GLY A 19 -3.51 -0.98 -20.81
N CYS A 20 -2.52 -0.19 -20.39
CA CYS A 20 -1.10 -0.49 -20.65
C CYS A 20 -0.51 -1.60 -19.77
N LEU A 21 -1.25 -2.07 -18.75
CA LEU A 21 -0.82 -3.13 -17.83
C LEU A 21 -1.12 -4.55 -18.33
N SER A 22 -1.68 -4.71 -19.56
CA SER A 22 -2.28 -5.98 -20.00
C SER A 22 -1.34 -7.06 -20.54
N GLN A 23 -0.03 -6.90 -20.44
CA GLN A 23 0.90 -7.91 -20.97
C GLN A 23 2.05 -8.28 -20.04
N THR A 24 1.83 -8.73 -18.84
CA THR A 24 2.68 -9.69 -18.11
C THR A 24 2.25 -9.75 -16.67
N VAL A 25 1.85 -10.92 -16.21
CA VAL A 25 1.35 -11.22 -14.87
C VAL A 25 0.05 -10.48 -14.55
N LYS A 26 -1.09 -11.12 -14.82
CA LYS A 26 -2.42 -10.73 -14.30
C LYS A 26 -2.44 -10.90 -12.78
N ALA A 27 -1.80 -9.99 -12.06
CA ALA A 27 -2.17 -9.79 -10.68
C ALA A 27 -3.48 -9.00 -10.70
N GLU A 28 -4.56 -9.59 -10.22
CA GLU A 28 -5.81 -8.85 -10.01
C GLU A 28 -5.50 -7.61 -9.17
N PRO A 29 -6.11 -6.45 -9.51
CA PRO A 29 -5.92 -5.24 -8.74
C PRO A 29 -6.31 -5.52 -7.29
N PHE A 30 -5.51 -5.02 -6.36
CA PHE A 30 -5.72 -5.23 -4.94
C PHE A 30 -6.05 -3.89 -4.30
N HIS A 31 -7.32 -3.73 -3.92
CA HIS A 31 -7.86 -2.49 -3.35
C HIS A 31 -7.62 -2.43 -1.85
N TRP A 32 -7.41 -1.23 -1.32
CA TRP A 32 -7.21 -1.05 0.10
C TRP A 32 -7.60 0.35 0.58
N ASN A 33 -8.06 0.40 1.84
CA ASN A 33 -8.27 1.60 2.62
C ASN A 33 -7.32 1.56 3.81
N ALA A 34 -6.70 2.67 4.16
CA ALA A 34 -5.76 2.75 5.26
C ALA A 34 -5.97 3.98 6.15
N PHE A 35 -5.54 3.80 7.39
CA PHE A 35 -5.50 4.84 8.42
C PHE A 35 -4.08 4.91 8.95
N ASP A 36 -3.48 6.08 8.91
CA ASP A 36 -2.27 6.37 9.67
C ASP A 36 -2.68 6.80 11.08
N LEU A 37 -2.17 6.11 12.08
CA LEU A 37 -2.57 6.25 13.48
C LEU A 37 -1.39 6.71 14.35
N LYS A 38 -1.67 7.61 15.29
CA LYS A 38 -0.80 7.86 16.44
C LYS A 38 -1.45 7.20 17.66
N VAL A 39 -0.84 6.12 18.12
CA VAL A 39 -1.32 5.31 19.25
C VAL A 39 -0.37 5.47 20.41
N SER A 40 -0.86 5.82 21.60
CA SER A 40 -0.02 5.83 22.79
C SER A 40 0.32 4.41 23.22
N PRO A 41 1.49 4.14 23.83
CA PRO A 41 1.88 2.77 24.24
C PRO A 41 0.85 2.05 25.09
N LYS A 42 0.16 2.77 25.99
CA LYS A 42 -0.89 2.21 26.86
C LYS A 42 -2.14 1.76 26.11
N ASN A 43 -2.38 2.29 24.90
CA ASN A 43 -3.58 2.02 24.08
C ASN A 43 -3.35 0.92 23.05
N VAL A 44 -2.12 0.41 22.87
CA VAL A 44 -1.83 -0.65 21.87
C VAL A 44 -2.60 -1.93 22.20
N GLY A 45 -2.59 -2.36 23.47
CA GLY A 45 -3.38 -3.53 23.92
C GLY A 45 -4.89 -3.35 23.72
N PRO A 46 -5.50 -2.26 24.21
CA PRO A 46 -6.90 -1.95 23.94
C PRO A 46 -7.24 -1.86 22.44
N LEU A 47 -6.38 -1.30 21.60
CA LEU A 47 -6.58 -1.27 20.13
C LEU A 47 -6.59 -2.68 19.54
N LEU A 48 -5.67 -3.55 19.95
CA LEU A 48 -5.67 -4.95 19.53
C LEU A 48 -6.96 -5.68 19.94
N ALA A 49 -7.45 -5.45 21.18
CA ALA A 49 -8.69 -6.03 21.66
C ALA A 49 -9.91 -5.55 20.83
N LEU A 50 -9.99 -4.25 20.52
CA LEU A 50 -11.04 -3.71 19.64
C LEU A 50 -11.02 -4.36 18.27
N LEU A 51 -9.84 -4.52 17.66
CA LEU A 51 -9.71 -5.15 16.36
C LEU A 51 -10.02 -6.65 16.40
N ASP A 52 -9.66 -7.34 17.47
CA ASP A 52 -10.03 -8.74 17.71
C ASP A 52 -11.55 -8.90 17.78
N GLU A 53 -12.22 -8.08 18.57
CA GLU A 53 -13.68 -8.11 18.70
C GLU A 53 -14.38 -7.82 17.36
N THR A 54 -13.88 -6.81 16.64
CA THR A 54 -14.53 -6.35 15.40
C THR A 54 -14.29 -7.30 14.22
N PHE A 55 -13.08 -7.88 14.12
CA PHE A 55 -12.63 -8.58 12.93
C PHE A 55 -12.29 -10.06 13.14
N ALA A 56 -12.77 -10.71 14.19
CA ALA A 56 -12.50 -12.13 14.49
C ALA A 56 -13.18 -13.12 13.52
N ALA A 57 -14.23 -12.71 12.80
CA ALA A 57 -14.94 -13.60 11.87
C ALA A 57 -13.99 -14.18 10.81
N PRO A 58 -13.95 -15.52 10.62
CA PRO A 58 -12.95 -16.16 9.76
C PRO A 58 -13.18 -15.93 8.25
N ASP A 59 -14.43 -15.80 7.83
CA ASP A 59 -14.84 -15.87 6.42
C ASP A 59 -15.18 -14.49 5.80
N LYS A 60 -14.48 -13.43 6.24
CA LYS A 60 -14.71 -12.12 5.65
C LYS A 60 -13.99 -11.96 4.30
N PRO A 61 -14.60 -11.23 3.33
CA PRO A 61 -14.08 -11.08 1.97
C PRO A 61 -12.90 -10.07 1.89
N PHE A 62 -12.44 -9.58 3.01
CA PHE A 62 -11.32 -8.62 3.13
C PHE A 62 -10.36 -9.03 4.24
N LYS A 63 -9.16 -8.50 4.19
CA LYS A 63 -8.15 -8.64 5.25
C LYS A 63 -7.97 -7.32 5.97
N VAL A 64 -7.82 -7.40 7.29
CA VAL A 64 -7.43 -6.27 8.14
C VAL A 64 -6.01 -6.50 8.62
N THR A 65 -5.16 -5.49 8.52
CA THR A 65 -3.75 -5.57 8.95
C THR A 65 -3.46 -4.40 9.87
N LEU A 66 -2.99 -4.68 11.08
CA LEU A 66 -2.37 -3.69 11.96
C LEU A 66 -0.85 -3.82 11.84
N SER A 67 -0.18 -2.70 11.60
CA SER A 67 1.27 -2.60 11.56
C SER A 67 1.79 -1.54 12.52
N GLU A 68 2.97 -1.77 13.07
CA GLU A 68 3.77 -0.79 13.81
C GLU A 68 4.67 -0.03 12.85
N THR A 69 4.73 1.28 12.93
CA THR A 69 5.67 2.10 12.17
C THR A 69 7.02 2.12 12.88
N ILE A 70 8.04 1.60 12.22
CA ILE A 70 9.40 1.52 12.76
C ILE A 70 10.18 2.80 12.43
N PHE A 71 10.02 3.30 11.20
CA PHE A 71 10.60 4.56 10.73
C PHE A 71 9.58 5.29 9.86
N SER A 72 9.46 6.59 10.06
CA SER A 72 8.58 7.46 9.29
C SER A 72 9.10 8.90 9.35
N ASP A 73 8.77 9.67 8.34
CA ASP A 73 9.05 11.11 8.27
C ASP A 73 8.04 11.94 9.09
N ASN A 74 7.08 11.29 9.75
CA ASN A 74 6.02 11.91 10.54
C ASN A 74 5.81 11.20 11.89
N ASP A 75 4.86 11.66 12.70
CA ASP A 75 4.56 11.13 14.04
C ASP A 75 3.56 9.95 14.04
N VAL A 76 3.40 9.26 12.92
CA VAL A 76 2.60 8.03 12.79
C VAL A 76 3.31 6.88 13.49
N THR A 77 2.58 6.18 14.38
CA THR A 77 3.13 5.04 15.12
C THR A 77 2.59 3.71 14.63
N HIS A 78 1.41 3.69 14.01
CA HIS A 78 0.74 2.48 13.52
C HIS A 78 0.01 2.76 12.20
N GLY A 79 -0.14 1.72 11.39
CA GLY A 79 -0.99 1.70 10.21
C GLY A 79 -2.08 0.64 10.36
N LEU A 80 -3.33 1.01 10.07
CA LEU A 80 -4.44 0.07 9.98
C LEU A 80 -4.89 0.02 8.52
N THR A 81 -4.83 -1.14 7.88
CA THR A 81 -5.19 -1.32 6.48
C THR A 81 -6.28 -2.39 6.33
N VAL A 82 -7.33 -2.06 5.60
CA VAL A 82 -8.35 -3.01 5.14
C VAL A 82 -8.16 -3.23 3.65
N SER A 83 -8.10 -4.47 3.19
CA SER A 83 -7.72 -4.77 1.81
C SER A 83 -8.42 -5.99 1.24
N SER A 84 -8.73 -5.96 -0.06
CA SER A 84 -9.33 -7.07 -0.81
C SER A 84 -8.91 -7.05 -2.28
N ALA A 85 -8.91 -8.23 -2.92
CA ALA A 85 -8.88 -8.31 -4.38
C ALA A 85 -10.24 -7.93 -4.99
N ASP A 86 -11.32 -8.11 -4.23
CA ASP A 86 -12.67 -7.73 -4.60
C ASP A 86 -12.97 -6.29 -4.17
N VAL A 87 -13.19 -5.41 -5.14
CA VAL A 87 -13.54 -4.00 -4.89
C VAL A 87 -14.90 -3.85 -4.22
N ASP A 88 -15.84 -4.76 -4.52
CA ASP A 88 -17.19 -4.71 -3.95
C ASP A 88 -17.15 -5.01 -2.45
N ALA A 89 -16.24 -5.91 -2.02
CA ALA A 89 -16.01 -6.16 -0.60
C ALA A 89 -15.50 -4.92 0.16
N ILE A 90 -14.65 -4.09 -0.47
CA ILE A 90 -14.20 -2.82 0.12
C ILE A 90 -15.33 -1.78 0.09
N SER A 91 -16.09 -1.72 -1.01
CA SER A 91 -17.20 -0.78 -1.19
C SER A 91 -18.33 -1.06 -0.19
N ALA A 92 -18.63 -2.33 0.07
CA ALA A 92 -19.64 -2.76 1.04
C ALA A 92 -19.39 -2.17 2.43
N LEU A 93 -18.12 -2.07 2.87
CA LEU A 93 -17.78 -1.44 4.16
C LEU A 93 -18.20 0.04 4.26
N MET A 94 -18.43 0.69 3.12
CA MET A 94 -18.85 2.08 3.04
C MET A 94 -20.36 2.23 2.82
N SER A 95 -21.10 1.11 2.65
CA SER A 95 -22.57 1.11 2.42
C SER A 95 -23.33 1.48 3.69
N ASP A 96 -24.62 1.82 3.51
CA ASP A 96 -25.54 2.13 4.61
C ASP A 96 -25.82 0.90 5.50
N GLU A 97 -25.75 -0.31 4.96
CA GLU A 97 -25.90 -1.55 5.70
C GLU A 97 -24.91 -1.69 6.85
N PHE A 98 -23.67 -1.23 6.66
CA PHE A 98 -22.62 -1.27 7.67
C PHE A 98 -22.42 0.05 8.42
N LYS A 99 -23.32 1.03 8.24
CA LYS A 99 -23.15 2.38 8.78
C LYS A 99 -22.99 2.38 10.29
N ASP A 100 -23.92 1.79 11.02
CA ASP A 100 -23.93 1.83 12.49
C ASP A 100 -22.70 1.13 13.08
N GLY A 101 -22.36 -0.05 12.55
CA GLY A 101 -21.15 -0.78 12.97
C GLY A 101 -19.85 0.00 12.67
N ARG A 102 -19.79 0.65 11.51
CA ARG A 102 -18.66 1.51 11.14
C ARG A 102 -18.55 2.74 12.03
N GLU A 103 -19.66 3.41 12.34
CA GLU A 103 -19.68 4.59 13.22
C GLU A 103 -19.27 4.20 14.65
N GLN A 104 -19.76 3.08 15.17
CA GLN A 104 -19.37 2.57 16.47
C GLN A 104 -17.88 2.20 16.52
N PHE A 105 -17.39 1.48 15.50
CA PHE A 105 -15.96 1.15 15.39
C PHE A 105 -15.10 2.42 15.34
N MET A 106 -15.47 3.41 14.54
CA MET A 106 -14.72 4.66 14.42
C MET A 106 -14.76 5.46 15.72
N ALA A 107 -15.88 5.50 16.43
CA ALA A 107 -15.98 6.15 17.73
C ALA A 107 -15.02 5.50 18.76
N ASN A 108 -14.97 4.18 18.81
CA ASN A 108 -14.04 3.46 19.68
C ASN A 108 -12.57 3.66 19.25
N LEU A 109 -12.28 3.63 17.95
CA LEU A 109 -10.94 3.88 17.43
C LEU A 109 -10.42 5.28 17.81
N TYR A 110 -11.25 6.32 17.72
CA TYR A 110 -10.87 7.69 18.08
C TYR A 110 -10.60 7.88 19.58
N GLN A 111 -11.12 7.03 20.44
CA GLN A 111 -10.76 7.04 21.87
C GLN A 111 -9.37 6.43 22.14
N LEU A 112 -8.90 5.55 21.27
CA LEU A 112 -7.65 4.80 21.44
C LEU A 112 -6.49 5.38 20.63
N ALA A 113 -6.78 6.07 19.52
CA ALA A 113 -5.78 6.56 18.57
C ALA A 113 -6.19 7.92 17.99
N GLU A 114 -5.21 8.76 17.74
CA GLU A 114 -5.37 9.93 16.86
C GLU A 114 -5.22 9.45 15.41
N VAL A 115 -6.25 9.64 14.59
CA VAL A 115 -6.20 9.35 13.15
C VAL A 115 -5.54 10.52 12.44
N LYS A 116 -4.31 10.33 11.97
CA LYS A 116 -3.49 11.35 11.30
C LYS A 116 -3.89 11.53 9.84
N SER A 117 -4.19 10.43 9.15
CA SER A 117 -4.68 10.44 7.77
C SER A 117 -5.56 9.23 7.47
N LYS A 118 -6.44 9.39 6.48
CA LYS A 118 -7.26 8.33 5.88
C LYS A 118 -7.07 8.40 4.38
N TYR A 119 -6.77 7.29 3.75
CA TYR A 119 -6.51 7.26 2.32
C TYR A 119 -6.83 5.91 1.71
N THR A 120 -7.03 5.91 0.42
CA THR A 120 -7.34 4.71 -0.35
C THR A 120 -6.39 4.55 -1.50
N GLY A 121 -6.22 3.33 -1.95
CA GLY A 121 -5.39 3.05 -3.11
C GLY A 121 -5.66 1.70 -3.73
N VAL A 122 -4.98 1.50 -4.85
CA VAL A 122 -4.98 0.24 -5.57
C VAL A 122 -3.55 -0.19 -5.85
N ARG A 123 -3.23 -1.43 -5.55
CA ARG A 123 -1.99 -2.04 -5.99
C ARG A 123 -2.18 -2.62 -7.38
N THR A 124 -1.50 -2.06 -8.35
CA THR A 124 -1.65 -2.40 -9.77
C THR A 124 -0.62 -3.41 -10.26
N PHE A 125 0.45 -3.58 -9.50
CA PHE A 125 1.53 -4.49 -9.84
C PHE A 125 2.09 -5.16 -8.58
N THR A 126 2.30 -6.48 -8.64
CA THR A 126 2.93 -7.25 -7.56
C THR A 126 3.73 -8.40 -8.16
N THR A 127 4.97 -8.54 -7.70
CA THR A 127 5.77 -9.74 -7.99
C THR A 127 5.61 -10.75 -6.87
N ASN A 128 5.83 -12.03 -7.19
CA ASN A 128 5.85 -13.10 -6.20
C ASN A 128 4.63 -13.00 -5.26
N ILE A 129 3.41 -12.98 -5.88
CA ILE A 129 2.21 -13.18 -5.08
C ILE A 129 2.40 -14.54 -4.43
N PRO A 130 2.54 -14.58 -3.10
CA PRO A 130 2.69 -15.85 -2.42
C PRO A 130 1.49 -16.72 -2.76
N GLU A 131 1.71 -17.99 -3.06
CA GLU A 131 0.64 -18.98 -3.18
C GLU A 131 -0.27 -18.87 -1.95
N LYS A 132 -1.57 -19.15 -2.15
CA LYS A 132 -2.57 -19.07 -1.07
C LYS A 132 -2.07 -19.85 0.15
N GLY A 133 -1.69 -19.14 1.22
CA GLY A 133 -1.09 -19.72 2.42
C GLY A 133 0.39 -19.41 2.65
N SER A 134 1.07 -18.68 1.77
CA SER A 134 2.47 -18.35 1.96
C SER A 134 2.68 -17.17 2.93
N ASP A 135 3.81 -17.23 3.61
CA ASP A 135 4.19 -16.40 4.76
C ASP A 135 4.59 -14.94 4.47
N ALA A 136 4.51 -14.44 3.24
CA ALA A 136 5.08 -13.15 2.86
C ALA A 136 4.40 -11.93 3.49
N LYS A 137 3.31 -12.13 4.22
CA LYS A 137 2.59 -11.10 4.97
C LYS A 137 2.16 -11.58 6.36
N LYS A 138 2.96 -12.39 7.01
CA LYS A 138 2.66 -12.82 8.39
C LYS A 138 3.07 -11.77 9.41
N ALA A 139 2.54 -11.90 10.61
CA ALA A 139 3.01 -11.15 11.76
C ALA A 139 4.53 -11.25 11.90
N GLY A 140 5.18 -10.10 12.13
CA GLY A 140 6.63 -9.99 12.20
C GLY A 140 7.32 -9.62 10.87
N SER A 141 6.64 -9.70 9.70
CA SER A 141 7.20 -9.23 8.43
C SER A 141 7.34 -7.70 8.40
N TYR A 142 8.38 -7.24 7.70
CA TYR A 142 8.68 -5.82 7.52
C TYR A 142 8.33 -5.38 6.11
N PHE A 143 7.92 -4.12 5.97
CA PHE A 143 7.64 -3.47 4.69
C PHE A 143 8.34 -2.12 4.63
N GLY A 144 9.07 -1.89 3.54
CA GLY A 144 9.44 -0.55 3.11
C GLY A 144 8.37 -0.02 2.18
N HIS A 145 7.96 1.23 2.38
CA HIS A 145 6.94 1.93 1.61
C HIS A 145 7.49 3.30 1.22
N TRP A 146 7.50 3.59 -0.09
CA TRP A 146 7.99 4.85 -0.66
C TRP A 146 6.87 5.51 -1.42
N GLU A 147 6.58 6.74 -1.06
CA GLU A 147 5.54 7.58 -1.64
C GLU A 147 6.13 8.57 -2.63
N ILE A 148 5.50 8.69 -3.78
CA ILE A 148 6.03 9.43 -4.92
C ILE A 148 4.91 10.24 -5.56
N GLU A 149 5.17 11.50 -5.89
CA GLU A 149 4.34 12.32 -6.75
C GLU A 149 4.83 12.20 -8.19
N ILE A 150 3.97 11.74 -9.10
CA ILE A 150 4.26 11.56 -10.53
C ILE A 150 3.15 12.24 -11.31
N LYS A 151 3.51 13.05 -12.30
CA LYS A 151 2.53 13.60 -13.24
C LYS A 151 1.94 12.49 -14.11
N ALA A 152 0.66 12.59 -14.45
CA ALA A 152 -0.03 11.57 -15.25
C ALA A 152 0.67 11.27 -16.58
N ALA A 153 1.25 12.29 -17.23
CA ALA A 153 2.00 12.12 -18.49
C ALA A 153 3.27 11.27 -18.31
N ASP A 154 3.88 11.29 -17.14
CA ASP A 154 5.15 10.62 -16.86
C ASP A 154 4.96 9.21 -16.27
N ALA A 155 3.73 8.85 -15.86
CA ALA A 155 3.43 7.56 -15.26
C ALA A 155 3.82 6.35 -16.14
N PRO A 156 3.62 6.33 -17.46
CA PRO A 156 4.06 5.23 -18.31
C PRO A 156 5.59 5.00 -18.25
N GLN A 157 6.38 6.07 -18.26
CA GLN A 157 7.85 5.99 -18.19
C GLN A 157 8.30 5.45 -16.81
N PHE A 158 7.65 5.89 -15.74
CA PHE A 158 7.90 5.37 -14.39
C PHE A 158 7.62 3.87 -14.30
N ILE A 159 6.46 3.43 -14.81
CA ILE A 159 6.02 2.03 -14.78
C ILE A 159 7.02 1.15 -15.55
N GLU A 160 7.45 1.59 -16.74
CA GLU A 160 8.41 0.84 -17.55
C GLU A 160 9.77 0.73 -16.86
N SER A 161 10.26 1.84 -16.31
CA SER A 161 11.51 1.85 -15.54
C SER A 161 11.43 0.92 -14.32
N PHE A 162 10.28 0.88 -13.62
CA PHE A 162 10.07 -0.02 -12.49
C PHE A 162 10.03 -1.51 -12.92
N LYS A 163 9.40 -1.84 -14.06
CA LYS A 163 9.40 -3.20 -14.63
C LYS A 163 10.81 -3.69 -14.93
N ASN A 164 11.69 -2.81 -15.40
CA ASN A 164 13.10 -3.15 -15.64
C ASN A 164 13.83 -3.49 -14.34
N VAL A 165 13.59 -2.73 -13.26
CA VAL A 165 14.08 -3.08 -11.91
C VAL A 165 13.56 -4.45 -11.48
N VAL A 166 12.27 -4.68 -11.62
CA VAL A 166 11.65 -5.95 -11.26
C VAL A 166 12.30 -7.13 -12.00
N SER A 167 12.55 -6.99 -13.29
CA SER A 167 13.21 -8.02 -14.10
C SER A 167 14.65 -8.27 -13.63
N ALA A 168 15.42 -7.20 -13.48
CA ALA A 168 16.85 -7.27 -13.14
C ALA A 168 17.14 -7.72 -11.71
N THR A 169 16.14 -7.67 -10.82
CA THR A 169 16.27 -8.04 -9.40
C THR A 169 15.54 -9.33 -9.04
N LYS A 170 15.16 -10.14 -10.04
CA LYS A 170 14.40 -11.38 -9.83
C LYS A 170 15.12 -12.35 -8.90
N ASP A 171 16.44 -12.44 -9.02
CA ASP A 171 17.32 -13.28 -8.21
C ASP A 171 17.37 -12.88 -6.73
N LEU A 172 17.10 -11.61 -6.41
CA LEU A 172 17.08 -11.10 -5.05
C LEU A 172 15.75 -11.31 -4.31
N ARG A 173 14.71 -11.86 -4.98
CA ARG A 173 13.33 -11.90 -4.49
C ARG A 173 12.76 -13.31 -4.38
N THR A 174 13.43 -14.20 -3.70
CA THR A 174 12.94 -15.59 -3.57
C THR A 174 11.66 -15.70 -2.75
N ASN A 175 11.48 -14.85 -1.72
CA ASN A 175 10.32 -14.88 -0.81
C ASN A 175 9.80 -13.48 -0.46
N HIS A 176 10.09 -12.48 -1.30
CA HIS A 176 9.76 -11.09 -1.02
C HIS A 176 8.74 -10.55 -2.05
N ILE A 177 7.82 -9.72 -1.58
CA ILE A 177 6.90 -9.00 -2.44
C ILE A 177 7.55 -7.67 -2.81
N LEU A 178 7.62 -7.38 -4.10
CA LEU A 178 7.84 -6.04 -4.60
C LEU A 178 6.58 -5.63 -5.35
N GLY A 179 5.97 -4.54 -4.93
CA GLY A 179 4.71 -4.06 -5.48
C GLY A 179 4.76 -2.57 -5.78
N MET A 180 3.89 -2.17 -6.65
CA MET A 180 3.64 -0.77 -7.00
C MET A 180 2.13 -0.54 -7.08
N GLY A 181 1.71 0.64 -6.71
CA GLY A 181 0.31 1.02 -6.83
C GLY A 181 0.12 2.52 -6.87
N MET A 182 -1.14 2.91 -6.85
CA MET A 182 -1.58 4.30 -6.91
C MET A 182 -2.43 4.62 -5.69
N PHE A 183 -2.28 5.83 -5.16
CA PHE A 183 -3.25 6.41 -4.25
C PHE A 183 -4.44 6.93 -5.05
N GLN A 184 -5.65 6.69 -4.56
CA GLN A 184 -6.87 7.16 -5.19
C GLN A 184 -7.41 8.41 -4.51
N PHE A 185 -7.40 8.43 -3.17
CA PHE A 185 -7.89 9.55 -2.37
C PHE A 185 -7.09 9.68 -1.06
N GLY A 186 -7.02 10.89 -0.51
CA GLY A 186 -6.64 11.16 0.88
C GLY A 186 -5.14 11.27 1.18
N LYS A 187 -4.23 11.02 0.22
CA LYS A 187 -2.78 11.01 0.47
C LYS A 187 -2.05 12.28 0.00
N GLY A 188 -2.77 13.39 -0.11
CA GLY A 188 -2.17 14.69 -0.45
C GLY A 188 -1.52 14.69 -1.83
N LYS A 189 -0.22 14.96 -1.90
CA LYS A 189 0.54 15.01 -3.17
C LYS A 189 0.96 13.66 -3.69
N SER A 190 0.98 12.63 -2.84
CA SER A 190 1.41 11.27 -3.24
C SER A 190 0.43 10.69 -4.24
N THR A 191 0.89 10.35 -5.43
CA THR A 191 0.09 9.73 -6.48
C THR A 191 0.36 8.24 -6.61
N HIS A 192 1.60 7.80 -6.35
CA HIS A 192 2.06 6.44 -6.48
C HIS A 192 2.84 6.00 -5.26
N TYR A 193 2.97 4.69 -5.09
CA TYR A 193 3.83 4.10 -4.08
C TYR A 193 4.54 2.85 -4.60
N ILE A 194 5.71 2.57 -4.01
CA ILE A 194 6.42 1.31 -4.13
C ILE A 194 6.38 0.63 -2.76
N LEU A 195 6.12 -0.66 -2.74
CA LEU A 195 6.07 -1.49 -1.54
C LEU A 195 7.04 -2.65 -1.70
N HIS A 196 7.88 -2.90 -0.70
CA HIS A 196 8.76 -4.05 -0.65
C HIS A 196 8.69 -4.76 0.70
N SER A 197 8.40 -6.07 0.70
CA SER A 197 8.33 -6.88 1.92
C SER A 197 9.66 -7.56 2.22
N PHE A 198 9.91 -7.80 3.52
CA PHE A 198 11.09 -8.51 4.03
C PHE A 198 10.69 -9.34 5.25
N ASN A 199 11.38 -10.46 5.48
CA ASN A 199 11.08 -11.33 6.62
C ASN A 199 11.61 -10.77 7.94
N SER A 200 12.66 -9.95 7.89
CA SER A 200 13.26 -9.30 9.06
C SER A 200 13.81 -7.93 8.73
N TYR A 201 14.12 -7.14 9.75
CA TYR A 201 14.79 -5.84 9.58
C TYR A 201 16.21 -6.01 9.01
N SER A 202 16.91 -7.08 9.36
CA SER A 202 18.23 -7.39 8.78
C SER A 202 18.13 -7.67 7.28
N ASP A 203 17.09 -8.44 6.86
CA ASP A 203 16.85 -8.72 5.44
C ASP A 203 16.47 -7.46 4.68
N LEU A 204 15.69 -6.56 5.29
CA LEU A 204 15.39 -5.25 4.70
C LEU A 204 16.68 -4.49 4.39
N LYS A 205 17.59 -4.38 5.37
CA LYS A 205 18.86 -3.66 5.16
C LYS A 205 19.73 -4.30 4.08
N LYS A 206 19.95 -5.61 4.16
CA LYS A 206 20.73 -6.37 3.17
C LYS A 206 20.08 -6.33 1.79
N GLY A 207 18.75 -6.44 1.73
CA GLY A 207 18.00 -6.36 0.49
C GLY A 207 18.18 -5.00 -0.19
N LEU A 208 17.97 -3.89 0.53
CA LEU A 208 18.16 -2.55 -0.02
C LEU A 208 19.58 -2.32 -0.51
N GLU A 209 20.58 -2.82 0.21
CA GLU A 209 21.98 -2.77 -0.23
C GLU A 209 22.20 -3.56 -1.51
N ALA A 210 21.72 -4.81 -1.59
CA ALA A 210 21.83 -5.65 -2.78
C ALA A 210 21.12 -5.03 -4.00
N TYR A 211 19.94 -4.43 -3.80
CA TYR A 211 19.22 -3.70 -4.85
C TYR A 211 20.03 -2.50 -5.37
N SER A 212 20.67 -1.75 -4.48
CA SER A 212 21.45 -0.56 -4.85
C SER A 212 22.66 -0.88 -5.76
N GLN A 213 23.15 -2.11 -5.75
CA GLN A 213 24.27 -2.58 -6.59
C GLN A 213 23.82 -2.97 -8.03
N LYS A 214 22.53 -3.04 -8.29
CA LYS A 214 22.02 -3.39 -9.63
C LYS A 214 22.00 -2.14 -10.55
N GLU A 215 22.55 -2.26 -11.73
CA GLU A 215 22.56 -1.18 -12.75
C GLU A 215 21.15 -0.66 -13.04
N ALA A 216 20.16 -1.56 -13.13
CA ALA A 216 18.76 -1.19 -13.34
C ALA A 216 18.21 -0.25 -12.25
N MET A 217 18.69 -0.36 -11.00
CA MET A 217 18.34 0.58 -9.94
C MET A 217 18.93 1.97 -10.17
N ALA A 218 20.19 2.05 -10.61
CA ALA A 218 20.82 3.32 -10.93
C ALA A 218 20.08 4.04 -12.07
N VAL A 219 19.72 3.28 -13.12
CA VAL A 219 18.91 3.79 -14.25
C VAL A 219 17.52 4.25 -13.76
N HIS A 220 16.87 3.45 -12.93
CA HIS A 220 15.55 3.80 -12.35
C HIS A 220 15.62 5.07 -11.51
N PHE A 221 16.61 5.21 -10.64
CA PHE A 221 16.79 6.42 -9.83
C PHE A 221 17.05 7.65 -10.70
N LYS A 222 17.80 7.52 -11.80
CA LYS A 222 17.97 8.60 -12.77
C LYS A 222 16.63 9.00 -13.37
N THR A 223 15.85 8.03 -13.83
CA THR A 223 14.51 8.28 -14.38
C THR A 223 13.60 8.96 -13.36
N ILE A 224 13.55 8.47 -12.10
CA ILE A 224 12.73 9.07 -11.05
C ILE A 224 13.08 10.53 -10.81
N LYS A 225 14.37 10.88 -10.78
CA LYS A 225 14.79 12.28 -10.57
C LYS A 225 14.25 13.24 -11.62
N GLU A 226 13.97 12.77 -12.84
CA GLU A 226 13.47 13.58 -13.93
C GLU A 226 11.95 13.73 -13.94
N ILE A 227 11.20 12.70 -13.46
CA ILE A 227 9.76 12.59 -13.67
C ILE A 227 8.94 12.51 -12.37
N ALA A 228 9.59 12.34 -11.23
CA ALA A 228 8.92 12.12 -9.96
C ALA A 228 9.55 12.93 -8.83
N THR A 229 8.71 13.26 -7.84
CA THR A 229 9.14 13.90 -6.60
C THR A 229 8.91 12.91 -5.45
N PRO A 230 9.96 12.50 -4.70
CA PRO A 230 9.77 11.77 -3.46
C PRO A 230 8.94 12.59 -2.48
N VAL A 231 7.91 11.99 -1.88
CA VAL A 231 7.02 12.65 -0.92
C VAL A 231 7.27 12.17 0.49
N GLY A 232 7.52 10.86 0.67
CA GLY A 232 7.80 10.29 1.97
C GLY A 232 8.23 8.83 1.88
N SER A 233 8.71 8.33 3.01
CA SER A 233 9.06 6.92 3.17
C SER A 233 8.69 6.41 4.56
N GLN A 234 8.32 5.16 4.64
CA GLN A 234 7.99 4.50 5.90
C GLN A 234 8.53 3.08 5.90
N VAL A 235 8.93 2.62 7.08
CA VAL A 235 9.17 1.21 7.35
C VAL A 235 8.22 0.78 8.45
N PHE A 236 7.45 -0.26 8.20
CA PHE A 236 6.52 -0.79 9.17
C PHE A 236 6.65 -2.31 9.31
N LYS A 237 6.26 -2.82 10.48
CA LYS A 237 6.25 -4.23 10.83
C LYS A 237 4.81 -4.67 11.07
N ILE A 238 4.39 -5.76 10.47
CA ILE A 238 3.06 -6.33 10.73
C ILE A 238 3.00 -6.86 12.16
N ILE A 239 2.03 -6.35 12.93
CA ILE A 239 1.72 -6.84 14.28
C ILE A 239 0.76 -8.02 14.16
N LYS A 240 -0.37 -7.83 13.47
CA LYS A 240 -1.43 -8.84 13.36
C LYS A 240 -2.26 -8.65 12.10
N GLN A 241 -2.84 -9.76 11.64
CA GLN A 241 -3.81 -9.80 10.54
C GLN A 241 -5.04 -10.60 10.96
N TRP A 242 -6.18 -10.17 10.46
CA TRP A 242 -7.48 -10.80 10.66
C TRP A 242 -8.11 -11.15 9.32
#